data_7568634e0fe3546c1f064a56c271f4f1
#
_entry.id   7568634e0fe3546c1f064a56c271f4f1
#
_cell.length_a   1.000
_cell.length_b   1.000
_cell.length_c   1.000
_cell.angle_alpha   90.00
_cell.angle_beta   90.00
_cell.angle_gamma   90.00
#
_symmetry.space_group_name_H-M   'P 1'
#
loop_
_entity.id
_entity.type
_entity.pdbx_description
1 polymer ?
#
loop_
_entity_poly.entity_id
_entity_poly.type
_entity_poly.pdbx_seq_one_letter_code
_entity_poly.pdbx_strand_id
1 'polypeptide(L)'
;KLIGGKNMGAIANLFGYLLNFLYNLFNNYGIAIIVFTILLRIILIPITVSQQKSMKKNAKVQEKMKEIQKKYKNNPEKLNQETIELYKREKVSPFSGCLSSIIQIILIISVFWLVSKPLTYMKKVDSNKVNEYIEQIKTEEGKTSAYPEIQVIQTKSAEDSEVAINMDFLGLDLSKVPNQNLKDITVYIIPVLYVITSFVSIKMTNNMQDKAKEKKKADKEKKAAENKENDEEKALISEEE
;
A
#
# COMPACT_ATOMS: atom_id res chain seq x y z
N LYS A 1 9.62 10.99 19.21
CA LYS A 1 10.79 11.27 18.31
C LYS A 1 11.39 9.92 17.93
N LEU A 2 10.82 9.33 16.95
CA LEU A 2 10.91 8.28 16.86
C LEU A 2 11.16 7.41 15.74
N ILE A 3 10.84 6.50 15.35
CA ILE A 3 11.01 5.38 14.42
C ILE A 3 11.00 5.80 12.92
N GLY A 4 10.71 7.09 12.62
CA GLY A 4 10.35 7.49 11.27
C GLY A 4 11.51 7.85 10.32
N GLY A 5 12.35 8.81 10.63
CA GLY A 5 13.20 9.45 9.63
C GLY A 5 14.40 8.62 9.16
N LYS A 6 15.17 8.04 10.07
CA LYS A 6 16.37 7.27 9.70
C LYS A 6 16.05 5.94 9.01
N ASN A 7 15.01 5.23 9.47
CA ASN A 7 14.66 3.93 8.90
C ASN A 7 13.95 4.04 7.55
N MET A 8 13.10 5.06 7.36
CA MET A 8 12.47 5.33 6.07
C MET A 8 13.49 5.77 5.02
N GLY A 9 14.46 6.61 5.41
CA GLY A 9 15.58 6.98 4.55
C GLY A 9 16.46 5.78 4.17
N ALA A 10 16.69 4.85 5.08
CA ALA A 10 17.44 3.62 4.80
C ALA A 10 16.72 2.72 3.77
N ILE A 11 15.40 2.56 3.89
CA ILE A 11 14.60 1.81 2.92
C ILE A 11 14.58 2.52 1.56
N ALA A 12 14.38 3.84 1.55
CA ALA A 12 14.43 4.63 0.32
C ALA A 12 15.81 4.54 -0.36
N ASN A 13 16.89 4.50 0.41
CA ASN A 13 18.23 4.28 -0.10
C ASN A 13 18.41 2.89 -0.73
N LEU A 14 17.93 1.83 -0.06
CA LEU A 14 17.98 0.47 -0.59
C LEU A 14 17.20 0.37 -1.91
N PHE A 15 16.00 0.92 -1.93
CA PHE A 15 15.17 0.98 -3.13
C PHE A 15 15.83 1.83 -4.23
N GLY A 16 16.54 2.88 -3.85
CA GLY A 16 17.29 3.74 -4.76
C GLY A 16 18.38 2.99 -5.53
N TYR A 17 19.13 2.10 -4.88
CA TYR A 17 20.13 1.26 -5.56
C TYR A 17 19.48 0.36 -6.61
N LEU A 18 18.35 -0.28 -6.27
CA LEU A 18 17.62 -1.14 -7.22
C LEU A 18 17.05 -0.31 -8.39
N LEU A 19 16.46 0.85 -8.09
CA LEU A 19 15.91 1.72 -9.12
C LEU A 19 17.01 2.28 -10.05
N ASN A 20 18.18 2.64 -9.49
CA ASN A 20 19.32 3.11 -10.27
C ASN A 20 19.87 2.00 -11.19
N PHE A 21 19.97 0.77 -10.70
CA PHE A 21 20.36 -0.37 -11.51
C PHE A 21 19.40 -0.55 -12.71
N LEU A 22 18.09 -0.50 -12.48
CA LEU A 22 17.09 -0.60 -13.53
C LEU A 22 17.13 0.58 -14.49
N TYR A 23 17.33 1.80 -13.96
CA TYR A 23 17.48 2.99 -14.80
C TYR A 23 18.71 2.88 -15.72
N ASN A 24 19.84 2.41 -15.22
CA ASN A 24 21.03 2.21 -16.03
C ASN A 24 20.85 1.13 -17.11
N LEU A 25 19.97 0.14 -16.85
CA LEU A 25 19.65 -0.90 -17.82
C LEU A 25 18.73 -0.41 -18.94
N PHE A 26 17.72 0.37 -18.61
CA PHE A 26 16.69 0.81 -19.56
C PHE A 26 16.89 2.22 -20.09
N ASN A 27 17.73 3.02 -19.45
CA ASN A 27 17.94 4.45 -19.73
C ASN A 27 16.63 5.24 -19.85
N ASN A 28 15.60 4.83 -19.10
CA ASN A 28 14.28 5.43 -19.09
C ASN A 28 13.68 5.32 -17.70
N TYR A 29 13.34 6.45 -17.09
CA TYR A 29 12.87 6.51 -15.72
C TYR A 29 11.49 5.86 -15.53
N GLY A 30 10.58 6.07 -16.49
CA GLY A 30 9.24 5.47 -16.47
C GLY A 30 9.29 3.94 -16.53
N ILE A 31 10.09 3.38 -17.44
CA ILE A 31 10.29 1.93 -17.55
C ILE A 31 10.92 1.40 -16.26
N ALA A 32 11.95 2.06 -15.76
CA ALA A 32 12.61 1.66 -14.52
C ALA A 32 11.63 1.59 -13.33
N ILE A 33 10.74 2.57 -13.16
CA ILE A 33 9.71 2.58 -12.11
C ILE A 33 8.71 1.43 -12.29
N ILE A 34 8.28 1.15 -13.51
CA ILE A 34 7.33 0.04 -13.77
C ILE A 34 7.95 -1.29 -13.37
N VAL A 35 9.17 -1.57 -13.87
CA VAL A 35 9.88 -2.82 -13.56
C VAL A 35 10.19 -2.90 -12.06
N PHE A 36 10.66 -1.82 -11.45
CA PHE A 36 10.87 -1.73 -10.01
C PHE A 36 9.60 -2.08 -9.22
N THR A 37 8.46 -1.51 -9.63
CA THR A 37 7.18 -1.76 -8.96
C THR A 37 6.77 -3.23 -9.06
N ILE A 38 6.95 -3.85 -10.22
CA ILE A 38 6.65 -5.28 -10.43
C ILE A 38 7.55 -6.15 -9.54
N LEU A 39 8.86 -5.91 -9.55
CA LEU A 39 9.81 -6.63 -8.71
C LEU A 39 9.49 -6.49 -7.22
N LEU A 40 9.21 -5.27 -6.78
CA LEU A 40 8.84 -4.99 -5.39
C LEU A 40 7.55 -5.72 -5.01
N ARG A 41 6.55 -5.77 -5.89
CA ARG A 41 5.32 -6.54 -5.68
C ARG A 41 5.59 -8.03 -5.52
N ILE A 42 6.44 -8.61 -6.37
CA ILE A 42 6.82 -10.03 -6.30
C ILE A 42 7.49 -10.33 -4.95
N ILE A 43 8.46 -9.51 -4.54
CA ILE A 43 9.16 -9.66 -3.25
C ILE A 43 8.18 -9.55 -2.06
N LEU A 44 7.16 -8.70 -2.17
CA LEU A 44 6.18 -8.47 -1.10
C LEU A 44 5.04 -9.50 -1.07
N ILE A 45 4.90 -10.40 -2.07
CA ILE A 45 3.83 -11.44 -2.08
C ILE A 45 3.80 -12.25 -0.77
N PRO A 46 4.91 -12.87 -0.29
CA PRO A 46 4.85 -13.70 0.91
C PRO A 46 4.42 -12.91 2.15
N ILE A 47 4.87 -11.66 2.27
CA ILE A 47 4.48 -10.75 3.35
C ILE A 47 2.98 -10.43 3.26
N THR A 48 2.50 -10.09 2.07
CA THR A 48 1.09 -9.77 1.81
C THR A 48 0.17 -10.95 2.12
N VAL A 49 0.55 -12.17 1.74
CA VAL A 49 -0.20 -13.39 2.04
C VAL A 49 -0.27 -13.63 3.56
N SER A 50 0.83 -13.47 4.27
CA SER A 50 0.87 -13.57 5.73
C SER A 50 -0.04 -12.52 6.40
N GLN A 51 0.02 -11.27 5.93
CA GLN A 51 -0.86 -10.20 6.40
C GLN A 51 -2.34 -10.52 6.16
N GLN A 52 -2.72 -11.03 4.99
CA GLN A 52 -4.10 -11.42 4.69
C GLN A 52 -4.61 -12.53 5.61
N LYS A 53 -3.77 -13.53 5.93
CA LYS A 53 -4.12 -14.57 6.92
C LYS A 53 -4.39 -13.97 8.29
N SER A 54 -3.54 -13.08 8.74
CA SER A 54 -3.70 -12.35 10.02
C SER A 54 -4.98 -11.51 10.04
N MET A 55 -5.25 -10.77 8.96
CA MET A 55 -6.47 -9.96 8.82
C MET A 55 -7.75 -10.82 8.87
N LYS A 56 -7.77 -12.00 8.19
CA LYS A 56 -8.91 -12.94 8.26
C LYS A 56 -9.13 -13.46 9.68
N LYS A 57 -8.05 -13.75 10.42
CA LYS A 57 -8.12 -14.18 11.81
C LYS A 57 -8.68 -13.06 12.70
N ASN A 58 -8.16 -11.85 12.54
CA ASN A 58 -8.68 -10.67 13.24
C ASN A 58 -10.16 -10.40 12.95
N ALA A 59 -10.60 -10.54 11.70
CA ALA A 59 -12.01 -10.35 11.35
C ALA A 59 -12.95 -11.32 12.10
N LYS A 60 -12.54 -12.60 12.26
CA LYS A 60 -13.29 -13.56 13.07
C LYS A 60 -13.34 -13.17 14.56
N VAL A 61 -12.23 -12.67 15.09
CA VAL A 61 -12.17 -12.19 16.48
C VAL A 61 -13.07 -10.97 16.66
N GLN A 62 -13.13 -10.07 15.69
CA GLN A 62 -14.03 -8.92 15.71
C GLN A 62 -15.52 -9.31 15.68
N GLU A 63 -15.90 -10.37 14.95
CA GLU A 63 -17.27 -10.91 14.99
C GLU A 63 -17.62 -11.38 16.40
N LYS A 64 -16.77 -12.19 17.04
CA LYS A 64 -16.95 -12.66 18.43
C LYS A 64 -16.97 -11.50 19.44
N MET A 65 -16.12 -10.48 19.21
CA MET A 65 -16.08 -9.28 20.02
C MET A 65 -17.43 -8.55 20.04
N LYS A 66 -18.09 -8.44 18.90
CA LYS A 66 -19.43 -7.82 18.80
C LYS A 66 -20.47 -8.57 19.62
N GLU A 67 -20.38 -9.91 19.68
CA GLU A 67 -21.27 -10.72 20.52
C GLU A 67 -21.02 -10.46 22.00
N ILE A 68 -19.76 -10.43 22.43
CA ILE A 68 -19.37 -10.09 23.82
C ILE A 68 -19.84 -8.70 24.18
N GLN A 69 -19.64 -7.70 23.31
CA GLN A 69 -20.09 -6.34 23.53
C GLN A 69 -21.62 -6.25 23.68
N LYS A 70 -22.38 -7.00 22.91
CA LYS A 70 -23.85 -7.07 23.06
C LYS A 70 -24.25 -7.72 24.38
N LYS A 71 -23.59 -8.84 24.74
CA LYS A 71 -23.91 -9.62 25.94
C LYS A 71 -23.61 -8.86 27.24
N TYR A 72 -22.50 -8.16 27.27
CA TYR A 72 -22.01 -7.48 28.48
C TYR A 72 -22.09 -5.96 28.41
N LYS A 73 -23.02 -5.43 27.62
CA LYS A 73 -23.21 -3.98 27.39
C LYS A 73 -23.30 -3.16 28.68
N ASN A 74 -23.95 -3.72 29.72
CA ASN A 74 -24.20 -3.04 30.99
C ASN A 74 -23.20 -3.42 32.09
N ASN A 75 -22.14 -4.17 31.78
CA ASN A 75 -21.12 -4.58 32.75
C ASN A 75 -19.71 -4.42 32.15
N PRO A 76 -19.11 -3.22 32.32
CA PRO A 76 -17.81 -2.91 31.71
C PRO A 76 -16.67 -3.76 32.23
N GLU A 77 -16.72 -4.22 33.50
CA GLU A 77 -15.67 -5.11 34.05
C GLU A 77 -15.69 -6.47 33.37
N LYS A 78 -16.86 -7.11 33.27
CA LYS A 78 -17.00 -8.36 32.55
C LYS A 78 -16.68 -8.24 31.06
N LEU A 79 -17.06 -7.12 30.43
CA LEU A 79 -16.72 -6.84 29.06
C LEU A 79 -15.19 -6.84 28.84
N ASN A 80 -14.45 -6.16 29.73
CA ASN A 80 -12.99 -6.10 29.67
C ASN A 80 -12.35 -7.49 29.90
N GLN A 81 -12.81 -8.23 30.88
CA GLN A 81 -12.30 -9.58 31.18
C GLN A 81 -12.51 -10.52 29.99
N GLU A 82 -13.72 -10.62 29.49
CA GLU A 82 -14.08 -11.48 28.35
C GLU A 82 -13.34 -11.06 27.07
N THR A 83 -13.12 -9.76 26.88
CA THR A 83 -12.31 -9.23 25.79
C THR A 83 -10.87 -9.74 25.86
N ILE A 84 -10.23 -9.63 27.03
CA ILE A 84 -8.86 -10.08 27.24
C ILE A 84 -8.77 -11.62 27.06
N GLU A 85 -9.73 -12.36 27.58
CA GLU A 85 -9.80 -13.81 27.44
C GLU A 85 -9.99 -14.23 25.97
N LEU A 86 -10.84 -13.53 25.22
CA LEU A 86 -11.02 -13.78 23.79
C LEU A 86 -9.70 -13.65 23.04
N TYR A 87 -8.95 -12.56 23.24
CA TYR A 87 -7.66 -12.35 22.59
C TYR A 87 -6.63 -13.43 22.99
N LYS A 88 -6.60 -13.83 24.26
CA LYS A 88 -5.73 -14.91 24.75
C LYS A 88 -6.09 -16.26 24.12
N ARG A 89 -7.39 -16.61 24.12
CA ARG A 89 -7.89 -17.87 23.57
C ARG A 89 -7.65 -18.00 22.08
N GLU A 90 -7.86 -16.92 21.33
CA GLU A 90 -7.65 -16.90 19.89
C GLU A 90 -6.17 -16.71 19.50
N LYS A 91 -5.30 -16.49 20.46
CA LYS A 91 -3.86 -16.21 20.26
C LYS A 91 -3.64 -15.08 19.22
N VAL A 92 -4.39 -14.00 19.36
CA VAL A 92 -4.35 -12.81 18.51
C VAL A 92 -4.07 -11.60 19.36
N SER A 93 -3.13 -10.75 18.92
CA SER A 93 -2.89 -9.47 19.57
C SER A 93 -3.92 -8.43 19.08
N PRO A 94 -4.46 -7.58 19.95
CA PRO A 94 -5.33 -6.47 19.53
C PRO A 94 -4.64 -5.53 18.52
N PHE A 95 -3.31 -5.46 18.57
CA PHE A 95 -2.50 -4.63 17.68
C PHE A 95 -2.12 -5.31 16.35
N SER A 96 -2.39 -6.60 16.17
CA SER A 96 -2.00 -7.34 14.97
C SER A 96 -2.70 -6.83 13.69
N GLY A 97 -3.87 -6.23 13.82
CA GLY A 97 -4.58 -5.59 12.70
C GLY A 97 -3.93 -4.28 12.22
N CYS A 98 -3.44 -3.46 13.14
CA CYS A 98 -2.85 -2.18 12.79
C CYS A 98 -1.38 -2.29 12.34
N LEU A 99 -0.65 -3.32 12.78
CA LEU A 99 0.76 -3.53 12.40
C LEU A 99 0.92 -3.65 10.88
N SER A 100 -0.01 -4.33 10.22
CA SER A 100 -0.05 -4.46 8.76
C SER A 100 -0.14 -3.09 8.07
N SER A 101 -1.02 -2.21 8.59
CA SER A 101 -1.19 -0.85 8.05
C SER A 101 0.04 0.02 8.26
N ILE A 102 0.72 -0.12 9.40
CA ILE A 102 1.94 0.63 9.70
C ILE A 102 3.06 0.26 8.71
N ILE A 103 3.27 -1.04 8.45
CA ILE A 103 4.25 -1.51 7.45
C ILE A 103 3.93 -0.93 6.07
N GLN A 104 2.66 -0.94 5.68
CA GLN A 104 2.22 -0.39 4.40
C GLN A 104 2.49 1.11 4.30
N ILE A 105 2.25 1.87 5.36
CA ILE A 105 2.51 3.32 5.40
C ILE A 105 4.03 3.60 5.26
N ILE A 106 4.87 2.85 5.97
CA ILE A 106 6.33 2.99 5.87
C ILE A 106 6.81 2.74 4.43
N LEU A 107 6.29 1.70 3.77
CA LEU A 107 6.63 1.41 2.38
C LEU A 107 6.19 2.53 1.43
N ILE A 108 4.96 3.02 1.58
CA ILE A 108 4.43 4.13 0.75
C ILE A 108 5.30 5.38 0.91
N ILE A 109 5.63 5.77 2.14
CA ILE A 109 6.46 6.96 2.40
C ILE A 109 7.88 6.75 1.82
N SER A 110 8.46 5.57 1.96
CA SER A 110 9.80 5.28 1.42
C SER A 110 9.84 5.37 -0.11
N VAL A 111 8.83 4.82 -0.79
CA VAL A 111 8.70 4.92 -2.25
C VAL A 111 8.41 6.36 -2.67
N PHE A 112 7.57 7.08 -1.93
CA PHE A 112 7.30 8.49 -2.19
C PHE A 112 8.58 9.33 -2.11
N TRP A 113 9.42 9.13 -1.10
CA TRP A 113 10.70 9.82 -1.00
C TRP A 113 11.64 9.47 -2.15
N LEU A 114 11.70 8.19 -2.53
CA LEU A 114 12.52 7.75 -3.65
C LEU A 114 12.14 8.46 -4.96
N VAL A 115 10.82 8.52 -5.25
CA VAL A 115 10.33 9.12 -6.50
C VAL A 115 10.37 10.65 -6.46
N SER A 116 10.15 11.26 -5.29
CA SER A 116 10.19 12.73 -5.13
C SER A 116 11.61 13.28 -5.10
N LYS A 117 12.58 12.44 -4.71
CA LYS A 117 13.99 12.84 -4.54
C LYS A 117 14.93 11.86 -5.26
N PRO A 118 14.82 11.74 -6.57
CA PRO A 118 15.61 10.77 -7.34
C PRO A 118 17.10 11.10 -7.40
N LEU A 119 17.47 12.37 -7.31
CA LEU A 119 18.89 12.76 -7.25
C LEU A 119 19.53 12.28 -5.94
N THR A 120 18.85 12.46 -4.81
CA THR A 120 19.33 12.02 -3.50
C THR A 120 19.31 10.49 -3.36
N TYR A 121 18.19 9.82 -3.67
CA TYR A 121 18.03 8.41 -3.34
C TYR A 121 18.44 7.45 -4.45
N MET A 122 18.29 7.81 -5.72
CA MET A 122 18.63 6.97 -6.85
C MET A 122 20.03 7.30 -7.39
N LYS A 123 20.25 8.52 -7.88
CA LYS A 123 21.53 8.94 -8.49
C LYS A 123 22.65 9.17 -7.51
N LYS A 124 22.36 9.40 -6.22
CA LYS A 124 23.32 9.68 -5.15
C LYS A 124 24.18 10.91 -5.44
N VAL A 125 23.60 11.92 -6.06
CA VAL A 125 24.26 13.21 -6.28
C VAL A 125 24.57 13.85 -4.93
N ASP A 126 25.71 14.58 -4.86
CA ASP A 126 26.08 15.29 -3.64
C ASP A 126 24.99 16.26 -3.20
N SER A 127 24.63 16.20 -1.92
CA SER A 127 23.54 17.00 -1.38
C SER A 127 23.83 18.51 -1.41
N ASN A 128 25.08 18.92 -1.33
CA ASN A 128 25.45 20.34 -1.43
C ASN A 128 25.18 20.84 -2.86
N LYS A 129 25.56 20.04 -3.86
CA LYS A 129 25.32 20.35 -5.27
C LYS A 129 23.83 20.45 -5.58
N VAL A 130 23.04 19.50 -5.09
CA VAL A 130 21.57 19.53 -5.26
C VAL A 130 20.97 20.77 -4.61
N ASN A 131 21.39 21.12 -3.39
CA ASN A 131 20.91 22.29 -2.69
C ASN A 131 21.34 23.59 -3.39
N GLU A 132 22.55 23.66 -3.93
CA GLU A 132 23.02 24.79 -4.72
C GLU A 132 22.11 25.04 -5.92
N TYR A 133 21.80 24.02 -6.71
CA TYR A 133 20.85 24.14 -7.83
C TYR A 133 19.45 24.57 -7.39
N ILE A 134 18.95 24.04 -6.28
CA ILE A 134 17.64 24.44 -5.73
C ILE A 134 17.64 25.93 -5.37
N GLU A 135 18.69 26.44 -4.74
CA GLU A 135 18.78 27.86 -4.38
C GLU A 135 18.97 28.75 -5.63
N GLN A 136 19.73 28.31 -6.64
CA GLN A 136 19.83 29.01 -7.92
C GLN A 136 18.45 29.15 -8.58
N ILE A 137 17.71 28.05 -8.73
CA ILE A 137 16.38 28.05 -9.34
C ILE A 137 15.40 28.94 -8.55
N LYS A 138 15.48 28.90 -7.22
CA LYS A 138 14.65 29.75 -6.36
C LYS A 138 14.94 31.23 -6.57
N THR A 139 16.21 31.58 -6.79
CA THR A 139 16.61 32.97 -7.07
C THR A 139 16.18 33.42 -8.46
N GLU A 140 16.29 32.55 -9.47
CA GLU A 140 15.95 32.85 -10.86
C GLU A 140 14.44 32.92 -11.10
N GLU A 141 13.68 31.96 -10.56
CA GLU A 141 12.24 31.84 -10.80
C GLU A 141 11.37 32.45 -9.70
N GLY A 142 11.97 32.86 -8.57
CA GLY A 142 11.23 33.41 -7.42
C GLY A 142 10.37 32.40 -6.66
N LYS A 143 10.32 31.14 -7.11
CA LYS A 143 9.52 30.05 -6.52
C LYS A 143 10.26 28.72 -6.65
N THR A 144 10.04 27.86 -5.67
CA THR A 144 10.50 26.48 -5.71
C THR A 144 9.31 25.54 -5.84
N SER A 145 9.45 24.51 -6.65
CA SER A 145 8.42 23.46 -6.80
C SER A 145 8.23 22.70 -5.47
N ALA A 146 7.06 22.07 -5.30
CA ALA A 146 6.84 21.08 -4.26
C ALA A 146 7.79 19.86 -4.37
N TYR A 147 8.40 19.66 -5.53
CA TYR A 147 9.38 18.62 -5.84
C TYR A 147 10.68 19.23 -6.38
N PRO A 148 11.52 19.82 -5.52
CA PRO A 148 12.68 20.60 -5.96
C PRO A 148 13.67 19.80 -6.80
N GLU A 149 13.94 18.52 -6.47
CA GLU A 149 14.87 17.71 -7.25
C GLU A 149 14.36 17.39 -8.66
N ILE A 150 13.05 17.25 -8.82
CA ILE A 150 12.42 17.09 -10.15
C ILE A 150 12.60 18.40 -10.97
N GLN A 151 12.46 19.55 -10.31
CA GLN A 151 12.70 20.84 -10.96
C GLN A 151 14.17 21.01 -11.37
N VAL A 152 15.12 20.56 -10.53
CA VAL A 152 16.55 20.52 -10.89
C VAL A 152 16.78 19.66 -12.13
N ILE A 153 16.20 18.45 -12.18
CA ILE A 153 16.30 17.59 -13.35
C ILE A 153 15.74 18.30 -14.59
N GLN A 154 14.59 18.92 -14.46
CA GLN A 154 13.92 19.60 -15.58
C GLN A 154 14.74 20.77 -16.15
N THR A 155 15.41 21.53 -15.28
CA THR A 155 16.11 22.76 -15.66
C THR A 155 17.61 22.56 -15.96
N LYS A 156 18.27 21.63 -15.23
CA LYS A 156 19.74 21.49 -15.26
C LYS A 156 20.25 20.23 -15.98
N SER A 157 19.36 19.32 -16.44
CA SER A 157 19.78 18.10 -17.16
C SER A 157 20.57 18.32 -18.43
N ALA A 158 20.35 19.46 -19.10
CA ALA A 158 21.09 19.80 -20.32
C ALA A 158 22.52 20.30 -20.01
N GLU A 159 22.73 20.87 -18.83
CA GLU A 159 23.99 21.50 -18.41
C GLU A 159 24.88 20.51 -17.63
N ASP A 160 24.26 19.58 -16.91
CA ASP A 160 24.96 18.67 -16.01
C ASP A 160 24.42 17.22 -16.10
N SER A 161 25.25 16.34 -16.63
CA SER A 161 24.94 14.91 -16.79
C SER A 161 24.75 14.14 -15.47
N GLU A 162 25.28 14.62 -14.35
CA GLU A 162 25.10 13.99 -13.04
C GLU A 162 23.63 14.08 -12.56
N VAL A 163 22.96 15.19 -12.87
CA VAL A 163 21.55 15.39 -12.54
C VAL A 163 20.62 15.00 -13.67
N ALA A 164 21.15 14.62 -14.83
CA ALA A 164 20.36 14.24 -15.98
C ALA A 164 19.66 12.87 -15.75
N ILE A 165 18.33 12.89 -15.87
CA ILE A 165 17.49 11.69 -15.84
C ILE A 165 16.52 11.77 -17.02
N ASN A 166 16.48 10.71 -17.85
CA ASN A 166 15.52 10.63 -18.94
C ASN A 166 14.11 10.39 -18.38
N MET A 167 13.32 11.46 -18.31
CA MET A 167 11.95 11.50 -17.80
C MET A 167 10.89 11.32 -18.90
N ASP A 168 11.28 11.18 -20.16
CA ASP A 168 10.33 10.91 -21.25
C ASP A 168 9.87 9.45 -21.22
N PHE A 169 8.58 9.24 -21.07
CA PHE A 169 7.95 7.92 -21.07
C PHE A 169 6.75 7.91 -22.01
N LEU A 170 6.88 7.25 -23.16
CA LEU A 170 5.82 7.15 -24.18
C LEU A 170 5.31 8.53 -24.65
N GLY A 171 6.19 9.53 -24.73
CA GLY A 171 5.84 10.90 -25.08
C GLY A 171 5.24 11.70 -23.92
N LEU A 172 5.24 11.15 -22.71
CA LEU A 172 4.85 11.85 -21.49
C LEU A 172 6.10 12.28 -20.73
N ASP A 173 6.25 13.56 -20.48
CA ASP A 173 7.31 14.10 -19.64
C ASP A 173 6.95 13.96 -18.17
N LEU A 174 7.56 12.98 -17.50
CA LEU A 174 7.31 12.66 -16.10
C LEU A 174 7.85 13.71 -15.10
N SER A 175 8.63 14.68 -15.57
CA SER A 175 9.11 15.79 -14.75
C SER A 175 8.05 16.88 -14.57
N LYS A 176 7.03 16.94 -15.44
CA LYS A 176 5.99 17.96 -15.40
C LYS A 176 4.97 17.68 -14.29
N VAL A 177 4.69 18.71 -13.50
CA VAL A 177 3.69 18.66 -12.43
C VAL A 177 2.39 19.27 -12.91
N PRO A 178 1.22 18.57 -12.80
CA PRO A 178 -0.05 19.02 -13.35
C PRO A 178 -0.47 20.43 -12.90
N ASN A 179 -0.27 20.78 -11.63
CA ASN A 179 -0.66 22.09 -11.10
C ASN A 179 0.20 23.27 -11.61
N GLN A 180 1.35 22.98 -12.21
CA GLN A 180 2.24 23.99 -12.81
C GLN A 180 2.11 24.04 -14.34
N ASN A 181 1.56 23.00 -14.95
CA ASN A 181 1.46 22.84 -16.40
C ASN A 181 0.00 22.67 -16.85
N LEU A 182 -0.90 23.53 -16.36
CA LEU A 182 -2.36 23.41 -16.57
C LEU A 182 -2.79 23.40 -18.05
N LYS A 183 -1.99 23.98 -18.95
CA LYS A 183 -2.27 24.04 -20.39
C LYS A 183 -1.83 22.80 -21.16
N ASP A 184 -1.00 21.97 -20.56
CA ASP A 184 -0.49 20.74 -21.17
C ASP A 184 -1.40 19.56 -20.81
N ILE A 185 -2.19 19.10 -21.78
CA ILE A 185 -3.14 18.00 -21.59
C ILE A 185 -2.43 16.69 -21.22
N THR A 186 -1.18 16.50 -21.63
CA THR A 186 -0.43 15.26 -21.39
C THR A 186 -0.21 14.99 -19.90
N VAL A 187 -0.11 16.03 -19.07
CA VAL A 187 0.09 15.90 -17.63
C VAL A 187 -1.11 15.26 -16.90
N TYR A 188 -2.29 15.27 -17.50
CA TYR A 188 -3.51 14.69 -16.91
C TYR A 188 -3.70 13.22 -17.27
N ILE A 189 -2.96 12.67 -18.22
CA ILE A 189 -3.10 11.27 -18.67
C ILE A 189 -2.90 10.31 -17.50
N ILE A 190 -1.83 10.46 -16.73
CA ILE A 190 -1.53 9.58 -15.58
C ILE A 190 -2.60 9.70 -14.48
N PRO A 191 -3.00 10.89 -14.02
CA PRO A 191 -4.11 11.05 -13.07
C PRO A 191 -5.42 10.42 -13.54
N VAL A 192 -5.79 10.60 -14.82
CA VAL A 192 -7.01 10.02 -15.39
C VAL A 192 -6.93 8.49 -15.41
N LEU A 193 -5.82 7.93 -15.88
CA LEU A 193 -5.59 6.47 -15.84
C LEU A 193 -5.65 5.92 -14.41
N TYR A 194 -5.12 6.65 -13.44
CA TYR A 194 -5.23 6.27 -12.03
C TYR A 194 -6.68 6.21 -11.56
N VAL A 195 -7.50 7.19 -11.89
CA VAL A 195 -8.93 7.21 -11.53
C VAL A 195 -9.65 6.03 -12.16
N ILE A 196 -9.44 5.79 -13.47
CA ILE A 196 -10.07 4.69 -14.20
C ILE A 196 -9.68 3.33 -13.59
N THR A 197 -8.39 3.09 -13.39
CA THR A 197 -7.88 1.83 -12.83
C THR A 197 -8.35 1.62 -11.39
N SER A 198 -8.43 2.68 -10.59
CA SER A 198 -8.95 2.64 -9.22
C SER A 198 -10.44 2.26 -9.21
N PHE A 199 -11.24 2.85 -10.08
CA PHE A 199 -12.67 2.50 -10.22
C PHE A 199 -12.87 1.04 -10.62
N VAL A 200 -12.12 0.56 -11.62
CA VAL A 200 -12.15 -0.85 -12.04
C VAL A 200 -11.75 -1.77 -10.90
N SER A 201 -10.69 -1.44 -10.18
CA SER A 201 -10.20 -2.22 -9.03
C SER A 201 -11.22 -2.33 -7.90
N ILE A 202 -11.88 -1.21 -7.55
CA ILE A 202 -12.95 -1.19 -6.53
C ILE A 202 -14.12 -2.08 -6.98
N LYS A 203 -14.57 -1.95 -8.22
CA LYS A 203 -15.66 -2.76 -8.77
C LYS A 203 -15.34 -4.26 -8.75
N MET A 204 -14.13 -4.63 -9.17
CA MET A 204 -13.67 -6.01 -9.12
C MET A 204 -13.63 -6.55 -7.68
N THR A 205 -13.10 -5.75 -6.75
CA THR A 205 -13.01 -6.14 -5.34
C THR A 205 -14.39 -6.36 -4.71
N ASN A 206 -15.34 -5.45 -4.97
CA ASN A 206 -16.71 -5.59 -4.48
C ASN A 206 -17.38 -6.85 -5.05
N ASN A 207 -17.28 -7.10 -6.35
CA ASN A 207 -17.83 -8.30 -6.97
C ASN A 207 -17.24 -9.60 -6.38
N MET A 208 -15.92 -9.61 -6.09
CA MET A 208 -15.29 -10.77 -5.45
C MET A 208 -15.75 -10.96 -4.01
N GLN A 209 -15.96 -9.88 -3.26
CA GLN A 209 -16.47 -9.95 -1.89
C GLN A 209 -17.90 -10.45 -1.84
N ASP A 210 -18.77 -10.02 -2.78
CA ASP A 210 -20.17 -10.44 -2.83
C ASP A 210 -20.28 -11.92 -3.18
N LYS A 211 -19.54 -12.39 -4.20
CA LYS A 211 -19.43 -13.83 -4.51
C LYS A 211 -18.92 -14.66 -3.33
N ALA A 212 -17.96 -14.13 -2.56
CA ALA A 212 -17.44 -14.80 -1.37
C ALA A 212 -18.46 -14.86 -0.23
N LYS A 213 -19.33 -13.84 -0.08
CA LYS A 213 -20.43 -13.82 0.89
C LYS A 213 -21.54 -14.82 0.50
N GLU A 214 -21.92 -14.85 -0.78
CA GLU A 214 -22.90 -15.80 -1.31
C GLU A 214 -22.45 -17.24 -1.10
N LYS A 215 -21.18 -17.55 -1.44
CA LYS A 215 -20.60 -18.87 -1.22
C LYS A 215 -20.63 -19.27 0.26
N LYS A 216 -20.28 -18.35 1.17
CA LYS A 216 -20.35 -18.61 2.61
C LYS A 216 -21.79 -18.83 3.12
N LYS A 217 -22.78 -18.14 2.55
CA LYS A 217 -24.19 -18.36 2.88
C LYS A 217 -24.64 -19.75 2.43
N ALA A 218 -24.36 -20.11 1.18
CA ALA A 218 -24.67 -21.42 0.64
C ALA A 218 -24.01 -22.57 1.42
N ASP A 219 -22.75 -22.42 1.82
CA ASP A 219 -22.06 -23.41 2.66
C ASP A 219 -22.66 -23.53 4.07
N LYS A 220 -23.15 -22.42 4.65
CA LYS A 220 -23.86 -22.44 5.95
C LYS A 220 -25.22 -23.11 5.85
N GLU A 221 -25.97 -22.84 4.78
CA GLU A 221 -27.30 -23.46 4.53
C GLU A 221 -27.17 -24.96 4.30
N LYS A 222 -26.17 -25.40 3.52
CA LYS A 222 -25.88 -26.82 3.33
C LYS A 222 -25.54 -27.54 4.64
N LYS A 223 -24.66 -26.95 5.47
CA LYS A 223 -24.33 -27.52 6.77
C LYS A 223 -25.49 -27.53 7.76
N ALA A 224 -26.39 -26.55 7.68
CA ALA A 224 -27.57 -26.52 8.51
C ALA A 224 -28.61 -27.58 8.08
N ALA A 225 -28.72 -27.86 6.77
CA ALA A 225 -29.57 -28.94 6.23
C ALA A 225 -29.01 -30.32 6.62
N GLU A 226 -27.71 -30.55 6.44
CA GLU A 226 -27.00 -31.78 6.78
C GLU A 226 -27.08 -32.11 8.29
N ASN A 227 -26.99 -31.08 9.16
CA ASN A 227 -27.20 -31.29 10.60
C ASN A 227 -28.64 -31.66 10.97
N LYS A 228 -29.64 -31.09 10.30
CA LYS A 228 -31.04 -31.45 10.52
C LYS A 228 -31.33 -32.88 10.10
N GLU A 229 -30.84 -33.31 8.96
CA GLU A 229 -30.98 -34.66 8.44
C GLU A 229 -30.35 -35.71 9.39
N ASN A 230 -29.14 -35.40 9.92
CA ASN A 230 -28.48 -36.23 10.92
C ASN A 230 -29.20 -36.26 12.27
N ASP A 231 -29.86 -35.17 12.69
CA ASP A 231 -30.61 -35.13 13.95
C ASP A 231 -31.95 -35.88 13.80
N GLU A 232 -32.60 -35.83 12.63
CA GLU A 232 -33.81 -36.60 12.30
C GLU A 232 -33.48 -38.10 12.22
N GLU A 233 -32.39 -38.52 11.59
CA GLU A 233 -31.93 -39.88 11.51
C GLU A 233 -31.65 -40.48 12.90
N LYS A 234 -30.99 -39.69 13.79
CA LYS A 234 -30.75 -40.10 15.17
C LYS A 234 -32.03 -40.22 16.00
N ALA A 235 -33.03 -39.37 15.75
CA ALA A 235 -34.31 -39.46 16.44
C ALA A 235 -35.09 -40.73 16.03
N LEU A 236 -35.06 -41.10 14.75
CA LEU A 236 -35.70 -42.33 14.25
C LEU A 236 -35.06 -43.60 14.83
N ILE A 237 -33.74 -43.64 14.95
CA ILE A 237 -33.02 -44.80 15.53
C ILE A 237 -33.30 -44.93 17.03
N SER A 238 -33.54 -43.82 17.75
CA SER A 238 -33.86 -43.85 19.17
C SER A 238 -35.33 -44.21 19.50
N GLU A 239 -36.21 -44.23 18.53
CA GLU A 239 -37.61 -44.70 18.68
C GLU A 239 -37.80 -46.21 18.37
N GLU A 240 -36.79 -46.86 17.77
CA GLU A 240 -36.80 -48.28 17.44
C GLU A 240 -36.15 -49.19 18.52
N GLU A 241 -35.49 -48.59 19.55
CA GLU A 241 -34.97 -49.32 20.75
C GLU A 241 -35.97 -49.25 21.94
#